data_a7b3a29cd7686273c91024cb10107f57
#
_entry.id   a7b3a29cd7686273c91024cb10107f57
#
_cell.length_a   1.000
_cell.length_b   1.000
_cell.length_c   1.000
_cell.angle_alpha   90.00
_cell.angle_beta   90.00
_cell.angle_gamma   90.00
#
_symmetry.space_group_name_H-M   'P 1'
#
loop_
_entity.id
_entity.type
_entity.pdbx_description
1 polymer ?
#
loop_
_entity_poly.entity_id
_entity_poly.type
_entity_poly.pdbx_seq_one_letter_code
_entity_poly.pdbx_strand_id
1 'polypeptide(L)'
;MLRNLDPVLSADLLWVLAAMGHGDDLALVDANHPAETIASSTTSGRLIRLPGLTMQRAARAILSVLPIDDFEPEPVRRMEVVGDAAAIPDVQRAVQSEIDKALGRSSPLAGIERFAFYDQARRAFAVVQVGDPRPYGCFLLRKGVIAGEPG
;
A
#
# COMPACT_ATOMS: atom_id res chain seq x y z
N MET A 1 12.72 19.60 -3.51
CA MET A 1 11.27 19.30 -3.71
C MET A 1 10.93 19.36 -5.20
N LEU A 2 9.98 18.57 -5.64
CA LEU A 2 9.50 18.57 -7.03
C LEU A 2 8.13 19.25 -7.12
N ARG A 3 7.86 19.87 -8.26
CA ARG A 3 6.55 20.49 -8.51
C ARG A 3 5.50 19.40 -8.77
N ASN A 4 4.26 19.68 -8.38
CA ASN A 4 3.08 18.82 -8.61
C ASN A 4 3.14 17.44 -7.95
N LEU A 5 4.02 17.26 -6.97
CA LEU A 5 4.09 16.06 -6.16
C LEU A 5 3.71 16.34 -4.71
N ASP A 6 3.03 15.39 -4.10
CA ASP A 6 2.74 15.46 -2.67
C ASP A 6 4.06 15.46 -1.88
N PRO A 7 4.27 16.38 -0.92
CA PRO A 7 5.53 16.47 -0.17
C PRO A 7 5.82 15.24 0.70
N VAL A 8 4.87 14.37 0.95
CA VAL A 8 5.10 13.06 1.60
C VAL A 8 5.96 12.14 0.73
N LEU A 9 5.92 12.33 -0.59
CA LEU A 9 6.66 11.51 -1.55
C LEU A 9 8.15 11.88 -1.53
N SER A 10 8.90 11.25 -0.60
CA SER A 10 10.37 11.39 -0.52
C SER A 10 11.06 10.80 -1.76
N ALA A 11 12.32 11.14 -1.96
CA ALA A 11 13.11 10.58 -3.06
C ALA A 11 13.14 9.05 -3.02
N ASP A 12 13.32 8.44 -1.85
CA ASP A 12 13.35 7.00 -1.69
C ASP A 12 11.98 6.36 -1.99
N LEU A 13 10.89 6.97 -1.53
CA LEU A 13 9.54 6.49 -1.83
C LEU A 13 9.24 6.60 -3.32
N LEU A 14 9.57 7.73 -3.96
CA LEU A 14 9.41 7.91 -5.40
C LEU A 14 10.21 6.88 -6.20
N TRP A 15 11.46 6.60 -5.77
CA TRP A 15 12.26 5.56 -6.41
C TRP A 15 11.54 4.20 -6.36
N VAL A 16 11.03 3.80 -5.20
CA VAL A 16 10.30 2.54 -5.04
C VAL A 16 9.10 2.48 -5.99
N LEU A 17 8.25 3.51 -5.97
CA LEU A 17 7.02 3.53 -6.77
C LEU A 17 7.33 3.54 -8.29
N ALA A 18 8.39 4.23 -8.68
CA ALA A 18 8.83 4.28 -10.08
C ALA A 18 9.48 2.97 -10.54
N ALA A 19 10.25 2.31 -9.67
CA ALA A 19 10.94 1.07 -10.00
C ALA A 19 10.00 -0.16 -10.04
N MET A 20 8.87 -0.11 -9.35
CA MET A 20 7.84 -1.15 -9.43
C MET A 20 7.33 -1.30 -10.86
N GLY A 21 7.13 -2.54 -11.30
CA GLY A 21 6.49 -2.86 -12.57
C GLY A 21 5.02 -3.24 -12.40
N HIS A 22 4.33 -3.47 -13.53
CA HIS A 22 2.96 -3.97 -13.53
C HIS A 22 2.87 -5.30 -12.76
N GLY A 23 1.92 -5.39 -11.85
CA GLY A 23 1.70 -6.58 -11.03
C GLY A 23 2.55 -6.68 -9.78
N ASP A 24 3.55 -5.80 -9.58
CA ASP A 24 4.26 -5.71 -8.31
C ASP A 24 3.35 -5.17 -7.20
N ASP A 25 3.52 -5.69 -6.01
CA ASP A 25 2.81 -5.24 -4.81
C ASP A 25 3.67 -4.31 -3.97
N LEU A 26 3.06 -3.26 -3.44
CA LEU A 26 3.60 -2.45 -2.36
C LEU A 26 2.92 -2.87 -1.05
N ALA A 27 3.70 -3.23 -0.03
CA ALA A 27 3.17 -3.46 1.30
C ALA A 27 3.14 -2.13 2.08
N LEU A 28 1.94 -1.64 2.38
CA LEU A 28 1.71 -0.41 3.17
C LEU A 28 1.19 -0.83 4.53
N VAL A 29 1.97 -0.60 5.59
CA VAL A 29 1.76 -1.24 6.88
C VAL A 29 1.86 -0.26 8.05
N ASP A 30 1.19 -0.60 9.16
CA ASP A 30 1.16 0.19 10.38
C ASP A 30 2.47 0.06 11.21
N ALA A 31 2.53 0.82 12.32
CA ALA A 31 3.71 0.89 13.18
C ALA A 31 4.00 -0.43 13.93
N ASN A 32 3.05 -1.34 14.02
CA ASN A 32 3.18 -2.62 14.74
C ASN A 32 3.62 -3.77 13.84
N HIS A 33 3.59 -3.56 12.52
CA HIS A 33 3.96 -4.60 11.56
C HIS A 33 5.46 -4.93 11.68
N PRO A 34 5.87 -6.21 11.53
CA PRO A 34 7.29 -6.60 11.55
C PRO A 34 8.01 -6.18 10.25
N ALA A 35 8.09 -4.87 10.03
CA ALA A 35 8.45 -4.30 8.72
C ALA A 35 9.89 -4.61 8.31
N GLU A 36 10.86 -4.60 9.23
CA GLU A 36 12.25 -4.96 8.92
C GLU A 36 12.37 -6.41 8.47
N THR A 37 11.73 -7.32 9.20
CA THR A 37 11.73 -8.75 8.89
C THR A 37 11.11 -9.01 7.53
N ILE A 38 9.97 -8.42 7.26
CA ILE A 38 9.25 -8.57 5.99
C ILE A 38 10.04 -7.93 4.84
N ALA A 39 10.53 -6.70 5.02
CA ALA A 39 11.25 -5.97 3.98
C ALA A 39 12.51 -6.70 3.51
N SER A 40 13.21 -7.39 4.41
CA SER A 40 14.42 -8.15 4.06
C SER A 40 14.18 -9.26 3.04
N SER A 41 12.94 -9.73 2.91
CA SER A 41 12.56 -10.79 1.95
C SER A 41 11.94 -10.24 0.67
N THR A 42 11.67 -8.94 0.58
CA THR A 42 11.05 -8.31 -0.60
C THR A 42 12.04 -8.21 -1.77
N THR A 43 11.51 -7.96 -2.96
CA THR A 43 12.30 -7.84 -4.19
C THR A 43 13.40 -6.79 -4.07
N SER A 44 13.08 -5.60 -3.56
CA SER A 44 14.06 -4.50 -3.42
C SER A 44 14.85 -4.55 -2.10
N GLY A 45 14.35 -5.27 -1.10
CA GLY A 45 14.88 -5.23 0.26
C GLY A 45 14.70 -3.87 0.95
N ARG A 46 13.90 -2.97 0.39
CA ARG A 46 13.76 -1.60 0.90
C ARG A 46 12.59 -1.46 1.87
N LEU A 47 12.85 -0.71 2.93
CA LEU A 47 11.86 -0.27 3.89
C LEU A 47 11.85 1.26 3.90
N ILE A 48 10.71 1.84 3.54
CA ILE A 48 10.48 3.29 3.62
C ILE A 48 9.66 3.56 4.86
N ARG A 49 10.14 4.45 5.73
CA ARG A 49 9.43 4.85 6.95
C ARG A 49 8.82 6.23 6.79
N LEU A 50 7.55 6.35 7.19
CA LEU A 50 6.78 7.60 7.19
C LEU A 50 6.28 7.87 8.61
N PRO A 51 7.14 8.25 9.55
CA PRO A 51 6.75 8.55 10.92
C PRO A 51 5.85 9.80 10.97
N GLY A 52 4.95 9.84 11.95
CA GLY A 52 4.10 11.02 12.18
C GLY A 52 2.93 11.19 11.22
N LEU A 53 2.68 10.24 10.35
CA LEU A 53 1.53 10.25 9.44
C LEU A 53 0.46 9.25 9.87
N THR A 54 -0.78 9.56 9.48
CA THR A 54 -1.86 8.56 9.51
C THR A 54 -1.78 7.69 8.26
N MET A 55 -2.32 6.47 8.34
CA MET A 55 -2.36 5.53 7.23
C MET A 55 -3.06 6.12 5.99
N GLN A 56 -4.21 6.76 6.18
CA GLN A 56 -4.95 7.37 5.07
C GLN A 56 -4.18 8.55 4.45
N ARG A 57 -3.40 9.30 5.23
CA ARG A 57 -2.58 10.38 4.69
C ARG A 57 -1.46 9.84 3.79
N ALA A 58 -0.81 8.77 4.23
CA ALA A 58 0.22 8.09 3.44
C ALA A 58 -0.38 7.46 2.17
N ALA A 59 -1.52 6.78 2.31
CA ALA A 59 -2.24 6.18 1.18
C ALA A 59 -2.59 7.23 0.12
N ARG A 60 -3.12 8.38 0.53
CA ARG A 60 -3.45 9.49 -0.39
C ARG A 60 -2.24 9.93 -1.20
N ALA A 61 -1.10 10.13 -0.55
CA ALA A 61 0.13 10.54 -1.23
C ALA A 61 0.59 9.50 -2.25
N ILE A 62 0.63 8.23 -1.86
CA ILE A 62 1.04 7.13 -2.72
C ILE A 62 0.10 7.00 -3.92
N LEU A 63 -1.21 7.02 -3.68
CA LEU A 63 -2.22 6.89 -4.73
C LEU A 63 -2.26 8.06 -5.70
N SER A 64 -1.69 9.21 -5.34
CA SER A 64 -1.58 10.34 -6.26
C SER A 64 -0.66 10.07 -7.46
N VAL A 65 0.23 9.07 -7.34
CA VAL A 65 1.20 8.73 -8.39
C VAL A 65 1.21 7.24 -8.76
N LEU A 66 0.72 6.35 -7.88
CA LEU A 66 0.72 4.91 -8.12
C LEU A 66 -0.61 4.49 -8.78
N PRO A 67 -0.60 4.05 -10.05
CA PRO A 67 -1.79 3.46 -10.64
C PRO A 67 -2.09 2.12 -9.98
N ILE A 68 -3.35 1.87 -9.67
CA ILE A 68 -3.82 0.58 -9.15
C ILE A 68 -4.20 -0.31 -10.33
N ASP A 69 -3.82 -1.58 -10.24
CA ASP A 69 -4.11 -2.57 -11.27
C ASP A 69 -5.62 -2.74 -11.48
N ASP A 70 -6.04 -2.83 -12.74
CA ASP A 70 -7.42 -3.11 -13.14
C ASP A 70 -7.55 -4.39 -13.98
N PHE A 71 -6.48 -5.13 -14.17
CA PHE A 71 -6.48 -6.44 -14.85
C PHE A 71 -6.88 -7.56 -13.91
N GLU A 72 -6.48 -7.48 -12.64
CA GLU A 72 -6.78 -8.47 -11.62
C GLU A 72 -7.98 -8.06 -10.77
N PRO A 73 -8.80 -9.02 -10.28
CA PRO A 73 -10.06 -8.68 -9.61
C PRO A 73 -9.88 -8.07 -8.21
N GLU A 74 -8.77 -8.29 -7.54
CA GLU A 74 -8.54 -7.86 -6.15
C GLU A 74 -7.18 -7.15 -6.00
N PRO A 75 -6.99 -5.98 -6.62
CA PRO A 75 -5.68 -5.32 -6.66
C PRO A 75 -5.28 -4.69 -5.33
N VAL A 76 -6.24 -4.41 -4.44
CA VAL A 76 -5.96 -3.89 -3.11
C VAL A 76 -6.51 -4.84 -2.06
N ARG A 77 -5.65 -5.27 -1.16
CA ARG A 77 -5.97 -6.26 -0.13
C ARG A 77 -5.67 -5.71 1.25
N ARG A 78 -6.41 -6.15 2.24
CA ARG A 78 -6.27 -5.81 3.65
C ARG A 78 -5.98 -7.04 4.49
N MET A 79 -5.31 -6.87 5.63
CA MET A 79 -5.20 -7.92 6.62
C MET A 79 -6.54 -8.06 7.36
N GLU A 80 -7.09 -9.26 7.41
CA GLU A 80 -8.27 -9.57 8.20
C GLU A 80 -7.97 -9.51 9.71
N VAL A 81 -8.96 -9.10 10.48
CA VAL A 81 -8.87 -9.17 11.95
C VAL A 81 -8.87 -10.64 12.38
N VAL A 82 -7.92 -11.01 13.23
CA VAL A 82 -7.82 -12.38 13.76
C VAL A 82 -9.09 -12.72 14.53
N GLY A 83 -9.72 -13.84 14.15
CA GLY A 83 -10.96 -14.31 14.76
C GLY A 83 -12.24 -13.61 14.31
N ASP A 84 -12.15 -12.58 13.47
CA ASP A 84 -13.30 -11.85 12.91
C ASP A 84 -12.95 -11.28 11.53
N ALA A 85 -12.93 -12.14 10.52
CA ALA A 85 -12.57 -11.78 9.14
C ALA A 85 -13.48 -10.73 8.51
N ALA A 86 -14.72 -10.61 8.97
CA ALA A 86 -15.68 -9.64 8.45
C ALA A 86 -15.53 -8.25 9.09
N ALA A 87 -14.82 -8.12 10.20
CA ALA A 87 -14.59 -6.83 10.86
C ALA A 87 -13.79 -5.90 9.97
N ILE A 88 -14.21 -4.64 9.91
CA ILE A 88 -13.52 -3.58 9.16
C ILE A 88 -13.15 -2.47 10.14
N PRO A 89 -11.94 -2.48 10.69
CA PRO A 89 -11.46 -1.42 11.58
C PRO A 89 -11.46 -0.03 10.91
N ASP A 90 -11.55 1.02 11.71
CA ASP A 90 -11.60 2.40 11.21
C ASP A 90 -10.41 2.76 10.29
N VAL A 91 -9.21 2.26 10.60
CA VAL A 91 -8.04 2.48 9.75
C VAL A 91 -8.26 1.92 8.35
N GLN A 92 -8.91 0.76 8.23
CA GLN A 92 -9.22 0.16 6.93
C GLN A 92 -10.33 0.92 6.20
N ARG A 93 -11.33 1.42 6.90
CA ARG A 93 -12.36 2.31 6.30
C ARG A 93 -11.75 3.60 5.77
N ALA A 94 -10.83 4.18 6.51
CA ALA A 94 -10.14 5.40 6.09
C ALA A 94 -9.33 5.19 4.80
N VAL A 95 -8.62 4.06 4.69
CA VAL A 95 -7.88 3.71 3.47
C VAL A 95 -8.83 3.36 2.33
N GLN A 96 -9.92 2.63 2.59
CA GLN A 96 -10.96 2.35 1.59
C GLN A 96 -11.47 3.64 0.94
N SER A 97 -11.71 4.67 1.75
CA SER A 97 -12.15 5.98 1.25
C SER A 97 -11.11 6.61 0.30
N GLU A 98 -9.83 6.53 0.62
CA GLU A 98 -8.77 7.05 -0.25
C GLU A 98 -8.64 6.26 -1.57
N ILE A 99 -8.78 4.93 -1.51
CA ILE A 99 -8.79 4.08 -2.70
C ILE A 99 -9.95 4.45 -3.62
N ASP A 100 -11.16 4.55 -3.07
CA ASP A 100 -12.36 4.87 -3.86
C ASP A 100 -12.25 6.26 -4.52
N LYS A 101 -11.72 7.24 -3.80
CA LYS A 101 -11.46 8.57 -4.36
C LYS A 101 -10.43 8.54 -5.49
N ALA A 102 -9.33 7.82 -5.29
CA ALA A 102 -8.25 7.72 -6.28
C ALA A 102 -8.72 7.03 -7.57
N LEU A 103 -9.57 6.02 -7.45
CA LEU A 103 -10.10 5.28 -8.59
C LEU A 103 -11.35 5.91 -9.20
N GLY A 104 -11.98 6.85 -8.52
CA GLY A 104 -13.25 7.45 -8.97
C GLY A 104 -14.43 6.47 -8.97
N ARG A 105 -14.34 5.37 -8.22
CA ARG A 105 -15.36 4.33 -8.07
C ARG A 105 -15.17 3.56 -6.77
N SER A 106 -16.21 2.84 -6.35
CA SER A 106 -16.07 1.87 -5.26
C SER A 106 -15.17 0.71 -5.67
N SER A 107 -14.16 0.43 -4.85
CA SER A 107 -13.24 -0.69 -5.06
C SER A 107 -12.95 -1.36 -3.72
N PRO A 108 -13.79 -2.32 -3.30
CA PRO A 108 -13.69 -2.95 -2.00
C PRO A 108 -12.33 -3.63 -1.78
N LEU A 109 -11.78 -3.44 -0.59
CA LEU A 109 -10.57 -4.12 -0.15
C LEU A 109 -10.85 -5.60 0.08
N ALA A 110 -10.07 -6.48 -0.55
CA ALA A 110 -10.16 -7.91 -0.33
C ALA A 110 -9.45 -8.30 0.97
N GLY A 111 -10.11 -9.09 1.82
CA GLY A 111 -9.52 -9.58 3.06
C GLY A 111 -8.55 -10.73 2.83
N ILE A 112 -7.42 -10.71 3.53
CA ILE A 112 -6.43 -11.79 3.58
C ILE A 112 -6.16 -12.15 5.03
N GLU A 113 -6.18 -13.44 5.35
CA GLU A 113 -5.81 -13.93 6.67
C GLU A 113 -4.38 -13.47 7.04
N ARG A 114 -4.13 -13.23 8.33
CA ARG A 114 -2.90 -12.60 8.86
C ARG A 114 -1.61 -13.24 8.34
N PHE A 115 -1.47 -14.55 8.43
CA PHE A 115 -0.23 -15.23 8.02
C PHE A 115 -0.08 -15.28 6.50
N ALA A 116 -1.18 -15.44 5.77
CA ALA A 116 -1.19 -15.31 4.32
C ALA A 116 -0.79 -13.89 3.89
N PHE A 117 -1.21 -12.87 4.64
CA PHE A 117 -0.77 -11.49 4.41
C PHE A 117 0.74 -11.36 4.56
N TYR A 118 1.34 -11.88 5.64
CA TYR A 118 2.79 -11.85 5.81
C TYR A 118 3.52 -12.55 4.67
N ASP A 119 3.03 -13.71 4.21
CA ASP A 119 3.63 -14.43 3.10
C ASP A 119 3.58 -13.64 1.80
N GLN A 120 2.46 -12.97 1.50
CA GLN A 120 2.34 -12.10 0.33
C GLN A 120 3.21 -10.85 0.47
N ALA A 121 3.28 -10.25 1.65
CA ALA A 121 4.11 -9.07 1.91
C ALA A 121 5.61 -9.36 1.72
N ARG A 122 6.08 -10.57 2.06
CA ARG A 122 7.46 -11.00 1.79
C ARG A 122 7.77 -11.05 0.30
N ARG A 123 6.79 -11.27 -0.54
CA ARG A 123 6.91 -11.28 -2.00
C ARG A 123 6.64 -9.93 -2.65
N ALA A 124 6.31 -8.91 -1.87
CA ALA A 124 6.11 -7.56 -2.37
C ALA A 124 7.42 -6.96 -2.91
N PHE A 125 7.32 -5.87 -3.64
CA PHE A 125 8.48 -5.14 -4.14
C PHE A 125 9.23 -4.43 -3.01
N ALA A 126 8.51 -3.78 -2.12
CA ALA A 126 9.03 -3.03 -0.98
C ALA A 126 7.97 -2.91 0.13
N VAL A 127 8.41 -2.46 1.30
CA VAL A 127 7.53 -2.15 2.44
C VAL A 127 7.58 -0.65 2.74
N VAL A 128 6.42 -0.04 2.91
CA VAL A 128 6.25 1.30 3.46
C VAL A 128 5.59 1.18 4.83
N GLN A 129 6.32 1.55 5.89
CA GLN A 129 5.80 1.56 7.25
C GLN A 129 5.39 2.96 7.66
N VAL A 130 4.14 3.12 8.02
CA VAL A 130 3.57 4.38 8.50
C VAL A 130 3.56 4.38 10.03
N GLY A 131 3.81 5.55 10.64
CA GLY A 131 3.81 5.70 12.11
C GLY A 131 2.41 5.67 12.74
N ASP A 132 1.41 5.11 12.06
CA ASP A 132 0.05 4.95 12.56
C ASP A 132 -0.02 3.77 13.55
N PRO A 133 -0.41 3.97 14.81
CA PRO A 133 -0.43 2.92 15.81
C PRO A 133 -1.66 2.01 15.76
N ARG A 134 -2.65 2.32 14.91
CA ARG A 134 -3.87 1.53 14.83
C ARG A 134 -3.60 0.15 14.25
N PRO A 135 -3.96 -0.95 14.95
CA PRO A 135 -3.71 -2.30 14.45
C PRO A 135 -4.54 -2.61 13.20
N TYR A 136 -4.07 -3.57 12.42
CA TYR A 136 -4.66 -3.97 11.14
C TYR A 136 -4.64 -2.91 10.05
N GLY A 137 -3.83 -1.89 10.20
CA GLY A 137 -3.51 -0.95 9.13
C GLY A 137 -2.49 -1.52 8.15
N CYS A 138 -2.78 -2.66 7.57
CA CYS A 138 -1.85 -3.40 6.70
C CYS A 138 -2.55 -3.71 5.38
N PHE A 139 -1.90 -3.28 4.27
CA PHE A 139 -2.46 -3.34 2.93
C PHE A 139 -1.41 -3.78 1.92
N LEU A 140 -1.88 -4.41 0.83
CA LEU A 140 -1.09 -4.67 -0.36
C LEU A 140 -1.72 -3.93 -1.54
N LEU A 141 -0.93 -3.10 -2.20
CA LEU A 141 -1.36 -2.31 -3.34
C LEU A 141 -0.66 -2.83 -4.60
N ARG A 142 -1.42 -3.35 -5.55
CA ARG A 142 -0.86 -3.84 -6.82
C ARG A 142 -0.76 -2.72 -7.84
N LYS A 143 0.45 -2.51 -8.35
CA LYS A 143 0.69 -1.50 -9.38
C LYS A 143 0.09 -1.92 -10.71
N GLY A 144 -0.67 -1.02 -11.30
CA GLY A 144 -1.28 -1.16 -12.62
C GLY A 144 -0.46 -0.53 -13.73
N VAL A 145 -1.13 -0.27 -14.83
CA VAL A 145 -0.57 0.31 -16.06
C VAL A 145 -1.18 1.68 -16.31
N ILE A 146 -0.35 2.62 -16.72
CA ILE A 146 -0.80 3.87 -17.33
C ILE A 146 -0.59 3.72 -18.82
N ALA A 147 -1.69 3.66 -19.58
CA ALA A 147 -1.61 3.70 -21.02
C ALA A 147 -1.26 5.12 -21.45
N GLY A 148 -0.19 5.25 -22.22
CA GLY A 148 0.27 6.53 -22.78
C GLY A 148 0.50 6.43 -24.27
N GLU A 149 0.44 7.56 -24.95
CA GLU A 149 0.86 7.62 -26.35
C GLU A 149 2.38 7.80 -26.42
N PRO A 150 3.05 7.21 -27.42
CA PRO A 150 4.47 7.45 -27.64
C PRO A 150 4.70 8.92 -27.96
N GLY A 151 5.66 9.52 -27.25
CA GLY A 151 6.06 10.92 -27.43
C GLY A 151 6.86 11.17 -28.69
#